data_80288f869a09c83b0b218b1a76039fd7
#
_entry.id   80288f869a09c83b0b218b1a76039fd7
#
_cell.length_a   1.000
_cell.length_b   1.000
_cell.length_c   1.000
_cell.angle_alpha   90.00
_cell.angle_beta   90.00
_cell.angle_gamma   90.00
#
_symmetry.space_group_name_H-M   'P 1'
#
loop_
_entity.id
_entity.type
_entity.pdbx_description
1 polymer ?
#
loop_
_entity_poly.entity_id
_entity_poly.type
_entity_poly.pdbx_seq_one_letter_code
_entity_poly.pdbx_strand_id
1 'polypeptide(L)'
;VLLLYVKFEKQISTHLQMQSQTYQIGFGFVISIITIIVGVIVRYIISGTSDPESWAHYASEARSLTFYFTLAGLLFGAVAGYSMMKSKANFQVKGSWGMKLGRYLVGIVGVLIAMYGLDFLFSLIAGDESILGYILRYIRYGATAFWGLFGAPWLFLKLRLANTS
;
A
#
# COMPACT_ATOMS: atom_id res chain seq x y z
N VAL A 1 5.31 -20.79 10.15
CA VAL A 1 4.55 -19.74 9.40
C VAL A 1 4.98 -19.75 7.94
N LEU A 2 6.29 -19.65 7.60
CA LEU A 2 6.80 -19.53 6.23
C LEU A 2 6.45 -20.74 5.34
N LEU A 3 6.57 -21.96 5.88
CA LEU A 3 6.22 -23.20 5.16
C LEU A 3 4.71 -23.32 4.88
N LEU A 4 3.87 -22.85 5.80
CA LEU A 4 2.44 -22.77 5.60
C LEU A 4 2.09 -21.74 4.51
N TYR A 5 2.75 -20.58 4.54
CA TYR A 5 2.60 -19.56 3.51
C TYR A 5 2.92 -20.12 2.12
N VAL A 6 4.09 -20.75 1.93
CA VAL A 6 4.50 -21.33 0.65
C VAL A 6 3.54 -22.41 0.17
N LYS A 7 2.98 -23.22 1.07
CA LYS A 7 2.01 -24.26 0.73
C LYS A 7 0.69 -23.70 0.20
N PHE A 8 0.21 -22.62 0.81
CA PHE A 8 -1.09 -22.01 0.46
C PHE A 8 -0.96 -20.88 -0.58
N GLU A 9 0.21 -20.26 -0.71
CA GLU A 9 0.46 -19.17 -1.65
C GLU A 9 0.04 -19.54 -3.08
N LYS A 10 0.48 -20.70 -3.56
CA LYS A 10 0.19 -21.14 -4.93
C LYS A 10 -1.30 -21.34 -5.17
N GLN A 11 -2.03 -21.90 -4.20
CA GLN A 11 -3.47 -22.13 -4.32
C GLN A 11 -4.24 -20.80 -4.29
N ILE A 12 -3.91 -19.91 -3.34
CA ILE A 12 -4.54 -18.60 -3.19
C ILE A 12 -4.25 -17.74 -4.43
N SER A 13 -2.98 -17.69 -4.84
CA SER A 13 -2.54 -16.93 -6.02
C SER A 13 -3.23 -17.39 -7.28
N THR A 14 -3.29 -18.72 -7.53
CA THR A 14 -3.96 -19.28 -8.71
C THR A 14 -5.46 -18.96 -8.69
N HIS A 15 -6.11 -19.14 -7.54
CA HIS A 15 -7.54 -18.84 -7.42
C HIS A 15 -7.83 -17.37 -7.69
N LEU A 16 -7.08 -16.46 -7.06
CA LEU A 16 -7.25 -15.02 -7.26
C LEU A 16 -6.97 -14.57 -8.69
N GLN A 17 -5.97 -15.16 -9.34
CA GLN A 17 -5.64 -14.82 -10.73
C GLN A 17 -6.73 -15.22 -11.74
N MET A 18 -7.55 -16.20 -11.43
CA MET A 18 -8.69 -16.63 -12.25
C MET A 18 -9.93 -15.75 -12.05
N GLN A 19 -9.95 -14.91 -11.01
CA GLN A 19 -11.09 -14.05 -10.71
C GLN A 19 -11.03 -12.73 -11.49
N SER A 20 -12.19 -12.08 -11.63
CA SER A 20 -12.29 -10.77 -12.26
C SER A 20 -11.47 -9.70 -11.52
N GLN A 21 -11.05 -8.67 -12.24
CA GLN A 21 -10.31 -7.54 -11.67
C GLN A 21 -11.08 -6.90 -10.50
N THR A 22 -12.39 -6.73 -10.64
CA THR A 22 -13.25 -6.16 -9.59
C THR A 22 -13.24 -7.03 -8.34
N TYR A 23 -13.27 -8.35 -8.49
CA TYR A 23 -13.19 -9.27 -7.36
C TYR A 23 -11.84 -9.15 -6.64
N GLN A 24 -10.73 -9.10 -7.37
CA GLN A 24 -9.40 -8.94 -6.77
C GLN A 24 -9.27 -7.66 -5.95
N ILE A 25 -9.75 -6.53 -6.49
CA ILE A 25 -9.75 -5.24 -5.80
C ILE A 25 -10.66 -5.29 -4.56
N GLY A 26 -11.86 -5.85 -4.68
CA GLY A 26 -12.78 -6.02 -3.56
C GLY A 26 -12.19 -6.90 -2.45
N PHE A 27 -11.53 -8.00 -2.81
CA PHE A 27 -10.83 -8.87 -1.87
C PHE A 27 -9.69 -8.13 -1.14
N GLY A 28 -8.88 -7.35 -1.87
CA GLY A 28 -7.84 -6.51 -1.28
C GLY A 28 -8.41 -5.47 -0.32
N PHE A 29 -9.55 -4.86 -0.65
CA PHE A 29 -10.23 -3.93 0.23
C PHE A 29 -10.71 -4.62 1.53
N VAL A 30 -11.34 -5.79 1.43
CA VAL A 30 -11.79 -6.56 2.61
C VAL A 30 -10.62 -6.91 3.52
N ILE A 31 -9.49 -7.39 2.97
CA ILE A 31 -8.29 -7.70 3.77
C ILE A 31 -7.76 -6.44 4.46
N SER A 32 -7.74 -5.31 3.76
CA SER A 32 -7.27 -4.06 4.35
C SER A 32 -8.14 -3.59 5.53
N ILE A 33 -9.45 -3.76 5.43
CA ILE A 33 -10.38 -3.48 6.54
C ILE A 33 -10.17 -4.45 7.70
N ILE A 34 -9.99 -5.74 7.43
CA ILE A 34 -9.67 -6.74 8.47
C ILE A 34 -8.38 -6.35 9.20
N THR A 35 -7.36 -5.87 8.49
CA THR A 35 -6.11 -5.40 9.10
C THR A 35 -6.34 -4.24 10.09
N ILE A 36 -7.20 -3.28 9.74
CA ILE A 36 -7.59 -2.18 10.64
C ILE A 36 -8.34 -2.72 11.86
N ILE A 37 -9.32 -3.61 11.64
CA ILE A 37 -10.11 -4.21 12.73
C ILE A 37 -9.19 -4.94 13.72
N VAL A 38 -8.26 -5.75 13.22
CA VAL A 38 -7.26 -6.45 14.05
C VAL A 38 -6.46 -5.43 14.86
N GLY A 39 -6.01 -4.33 14.25
CA GLY A 39 -5.29 -3.27 14.96
C GLY A 39 -6.10 -2.65 16.09
N VAL A 40 -7.38 -2.36 15.84
CA VAL A 40 -8.30 -1.82 16.86
C VAL A 40 -8.49 -2.80 18.01
N ILE A 41 -8.70 -4.09 17.70
CA ILE A 41 -8.86 -5.14 18.71
C ILE A 41 -7.59 -5.27 19.55
N VAL A 42 -6.42 -5.36 18.93
CA VAL A 42 -5.13 -5.45 19.63
C VAL A 42 -4.94 -4.24 20.54
N ARG A 43 -5.16 -3.03 20.03
CA ARG A 43 -5.08 -1.80 20.85
C ARG A 43 -6.01 -1.86 22.04
N TYR A 44 -7.24 -2.32 21.86
CA TYR A 44 -8.22 -2.45 22.95
C TYR A 44 -7.75 -3.42 24.04
N ILE A 45 -7.23 -4.60 23.63
CA ILE A 45 -6.73 -5.64 24.57
C ILE A 45 -5.55 -5.10 25.39
N ILE A 46 -4.61 -4.38 24.76
CA ILE A 46 -3.40 -3.91 25.44
C ILE A 46 -3.55 -2.54 26.12
N SER A 47 -4.70 -1.88 25.95
CA SER A 47 -4.93 -0.53 26.52
C SER A 47 -4.89 -0.47 28.05
N GLY A 48 -5.19 -1.59 28.73
CA GLY A 48 -5.19 -1.70 30.19
C GLY A 48 -3.89 -2.19 30.80
N THR A 49 -2.85 -2.46 30.00
CA THR A 49 -1.56 -2.94 30.52
C THR A 49 -0.65 -1.75 30.89
N SER A 50 -0.03 -1.84 32.08
CA SER A 50 1.00 -0.88 32.50
C SER A 50 2.36 -1.29 31.95
N ASP A 51 3.08 -0.35 31.37
CA ASP A 51 4.41 -0.60 30.82
C ASP A 51 5.49 -0.20 31.84
N PRO A 52 6.60 -0.94 31.89
CA PRO A 52 7.79 -0.51 32.64
C PRO A 52 8.27 0.87 32.13
N GLU A 53 8.71 1.72 33.05
CA GLU A 53 9.18 3.09 32.74
C GLU A 53 10.28 3.12 31.67
N SER A 54 11.14 2.10 31.68
CA SER A 54 12.30 1.99 30.77
C SER A 54 11.95 1.93 29.28
N TRP A 55 10.72 1.57 28.92
CA TRP A 55 10.28 1.47 27.52
C TRP A 55 8.87 1.99 27.27
N ALA A 56 8.29 2.70 28.23
CA ALA A 56 6.96 3.30 28.11
C ALA A 56 6.81 4.21 26.87
N HIS A 57 7.86 4.93 26.50
CA HIS A 57 7.88 5.74 25.28
C HIS A 57 7.65 4.90 24.00
N TYR A 58 8.35 3.78 23.86
CA TYR A 58 8.17 2.87 22.71
C TYR A 58 6.83 2.15 22.72
N ALA A 59 6.31 1.87 23.92
CA ALA A 59 5.01 1.23 24.08
C ALA A 59 3.86 2.13 23.56
N SER A 60 3.96 3.43 23.71
CA SER A 60 2.98 4.38 23.18
C SER A 60 2.92 4.35 21.66
N GLU A 61 4.06 4.28 20.98
CA GLU A 61 4.14 4.14 19.52
C GLU A 61 3.58 2.79 19.04
N ALA A 62 3.93 1.71 19.74
CA ALA A 62 3.43 0.36 19.41
C ALA A 62 1.91 0.23 19.55
N ARG A 63 1.29 1.04 20.42
CA ARG A 63 -0.17 1.09 20.58
C ARG A 63 -0.86 2.02 19.58
N SER A 64 -0.12 2.79 18.80
CA SER A 64 -0.70 3.67 17.79
C SER A 64 -1.38 2.88 16.68
N LEU A 65 -2.56 3.31 16.27
CA LEU A 65 -3.26 2.76 15.10
C LEU A 65 -2.58 3.13 13.78
N THR A 66 -1.66 4.10 13.81
CA THR A 66 -0.90 4.61 12.67
C THR A 66 -0.33 3.49 11.79
N PHE A 67 0.31 2.49 12.42
CA PHE A 67 0.90 1.36 11.69
C PHE A 67 -0.15 0.55 10.93
N TYR A 68 -1.28 0.25 11.56
CA TYR A 68 -2.33 -0.58 10.95
C TYR A 68 -3.01 0.12 9.78
N PHE A 69 -3.28 1.43 9.89
CA PHE A 69 -3.84 2.22 8.78
C PHE A 69 -2.84 2.37 7.62
N THR A 70 -1.56 2.55 7.93
CA THR A 70 -0.48 2.57 6.92
C THR A 70 -0.41 1.23 6.18
N LEU A 71 -0.33 0.12 6.92
CA LEU A 71 -0.24 -1.22 6.33
C LEU A 71 -1.49 -1.56 5.50
N ALA A 72 -2.67 -1.27 6.02
CA ALA A 72 -3.93 -1.50 5.33
C ALA A 72 -4.01 -0.70 4.01
N GLY A 73 -3.61 0.58 4.03
CA GLY A 73 -3.54 1.41 2.84
C GLY A 73 -2.56 0.86 1.80
N LEU A 74 -1.34 0.49 2.21
CA LEU A 74 -0.34 -0.13 1.34
C LEU A 74 -0.86 -1.43 0.72
N LEU A 75 -1.48 -2.31 1.51
CA LEU A 75 -2.06 -3.57 1.02
C LEU A 75 -3.14 -3.33 -0.03
N PHE A 76 -4.10 -2.46 0.27
CA PHE A 76 -5.16 -2.14 -0.68
C PHE A 76 -4.62 -1.53 -1.96
N GLY A 77 -3.77 -0.49 -1.86
CA GLY A 77 -3.16 0.17 -3.01
C GLY A 77 -2.31 -0.78 -3.85
N ALA A 78 -1.58 -1.70 -3.21
CA ALA A 78 -0.78 -2.70 -3.90
C ALA A 78 -1.65 -3.69 -4.68
N VAL A 79 -2.69 -4.24 -4.08
CA VAL A 79 -3.60 -5.19 -4.75
C VAL A 79 -4.33 -4.51 -5.90
N ALA A 80 -4.87 -3.32 -5.68
CA ALA A 80 -5.57 -2.55 -6.71
C ALA A 80 -4.62 -2.18 -7.85
N GLY A 81 -3.44 -1.67 -7.54
CA GLY A 81 -2.42 -1.30 -8.53
C GLY A 81 -1.95 -2.49 -9.35
N TYR A 82 -1.61 -3.61 -8.71
CA TYR A 82 -1.18 -4.82 -9.40
C TYR A 82 -2.28 -5.39 -10.31
N SER A 83 -3.51 -5.45 -9.83
CA SER A 83 -4.64 -5.94 -10.62
C SER A 83 -4.89 -5.10 -11.86
N MET A 84 -4.77 -3.77 -11.75
CA MET A 84 -4.91 -2.86 -12.88
C MET A 84 -3.69 -2.88 -13.81
N MET A 85 -2.48 -3.01 -13.27
CA MET A 85 -1.26 -3.13 -14.06
C MET A 85 -1.35 -4.32 -15.01
N LYS A 86 -1.74 -5.49 -14.50
CA LYS A 86 -1.85 -6.73 -15.29
C LYS A 86 -2.80 -6.58 -16.48
N SER A 87 -3.87 -5.80 -16.35
CA SER A 87 -4.88 -5.63 -17.40
C SER A 87 -4.61 -4.46 -18.35
N LYS A 88 -3.95 -3.39 -17.90
CA LYS A 88 -3.88 -2.11 -18.63
C LYS A 88 -2.49 -1.55 -18.84
N ALA A 89 -1.50 -2.02 -18.11
CA ALA A 89 -0.15 -1.42 -18.11
C ALA A 89 0.95 -2.49 -18.11
N ASN A 90 0.67 -3.65 -18.70
CA ASN A 90 1.69 -4.70 -18.84
C ASN A 90 2.79 -4.22 -19.79
N PHE A 91 4.04 -4.17 -19.32
CA PHE A 91 5.16 -3.64 -20.06
C PHE A 91 6.39 -4.51 -19.96
N GLN A 92 7.27 -4.42 -20.99
CA GLN A 92 8.56 -5.10 -20.97
C GLN A 92 9.60 -4.25 -20.24
N VAL A 93 10.36 -4.89 -19.36
CA VAL A 93 11.43 -4.24 -18.60
C VAL A 93 12.65 -3.91 -19.47
N LYS A 94 12.75 -4.50 -20.69
CA LYS A 94 13.83 -4.27 -21.64
C LYS A 94 13.93 -2.80 -22.07
N GLY A 95 15.11 -2.35 -22.43
CA GLY A 95 15.35 -0.98 -22.93
C GLY A 95 16.76 -0.48 -22.64
N SER A 96 17.11 0.65 -23.25
CA SER A 96 18.39 1.33 -23.05
C SER A 96 18.56 1.85 -21.61
N TRP A 97 19.77 2.16 -21.22
CA TRP A 97 20.06 2.75 -19.89
C TRP A 97 19.30 4.05 -19.65
N GLY A 98 19.16 4.90 -20.67
CA GLY A 98 18.37 6.13 -20.56
C GLY A 98 16.90 5.87 -20.26
N MET A 99 16.29 4.86 -20.90
CA MET A 99 14.91 4.46 -20.61
C MET A 99 14.76 3.91 -19.19
N LYS A 100 15.74 3.15 -18.69
CA LYS A 100 15.72 2.62 -17.32
C LYS A 100 15.83 3.75 -16.29
N LEU A 101 16.74 4.72 -16.53
CA LEU A 101 16.87 5.88 -15.67
C LEU A 101 15.61 6.76 -15.70
N GLY A 102 15.02 6.97 -16.86
CA GLY A 102 13.77 7.71 -17.00
C GLY A 102 12.62 7.07 -16.20
N ARG A 103 12.47 5.72 -16.28
CA ARG A 103 11.48 4.98 -15.46
C ARG A 103 11.74 5.14 -13.98
N TYR A 104 12.99 5.02 -13.55
CA TYR A 104 13.36 5.18 -12.16
C TYR A 104 13.03 6.58 -11.63
N LEU A 105 13.39 7.64 -12.39
CA LEU A 105 13.08 9.02 -12.01
C LEU A 105 11.57 9.27 -11.94
N VAL A 106 10.80 8.86 -12.94
CA VAL A 106 9.33 9.00 -12.96
C VAL A 106 8.70 8.25 -11.79
N GLY A 107 9.17 7.02 -11.51
CA GLY A 107 8.69 6.22 -10.39
C GLY A 107 8.91 6.93 -9.06
N ILE A 108 10.15 7.35 -8.79
CA ILE A 108 10.52 8.01 -7.52
C ILE A 108 9.81 9.35 -7.36
N VAL A 109 9.85 10.21 -8.39
CA VAL A 109 9.21 11.53 -8.31
C VAL A 109 7.71 11.38 -7.99
N GLY A 110 7.04 10.44 -8.63
CA GLY A 110 5.63 10.22 -8.33
C GLY A 110 5.36 9.66 -6.92
N VAL A 111 6.24 8.78 -6.40
CA VAL A 111 6.16 8.33 -5.00
C VAL A 111 6.36 9.49 -4.04
N LEU A 112 7.36 10.35 -4.29
CA LEU A 112 7.62 11.52 -3.44
C LEU A 112 6.45 12.50 -3.46
N ILE A 113 5.86 12.76 -4.63
CA ILE A 113 4.66 13.61 -4.76
C ILE A 113 3.48 12.97 -4.01
N ALA A 114 3.23 11.68 -4.20
CA ALA A 114 2.14 11.00 -3.50
C ALA A 114 2.36 10.98 -1.98
N MET A 115 3.59 10.79 -1.52
CA MET A 115 3.89 10.67 -0.10
C MET A 115 3.93 12.04 0.60
N TYR A 116 4.72 12.97 0.09
CA TYR A 116 4.90 14.28 0.72
C TYR A 116 3.85 15.31 0.30
N GLY A 117 3.40 15.27 -0.95
CA GLY A 117 2.36 16.18 -1.44
C GLY A 117 1.02 15.92 -0.76
N LEU A 118 0.60 14.65 -0.67
CA LEU A 118 -0.63 14.30 0.05
C LEU A 118 -0.48 14.51 1.57
N ASP A 119 0.70 14.27 2.15
CA ASP A 119 0.95 14.54 3.56
C ASP A 119 0.74 16.02 3.89
N PHE A 120 1.36 16.89 3.11
CA PHE A 120 1.19 18.34 3.25
C PHE A 120 -0.28 18.76 3.13
N LEU A 121 -0.99 18.28 2.11
CA LEU A 121 -2.41 18.60 1.92
C LEU A 121 -3.29 18.08 3.06
N PHE A 122 -3.03 16.88 3.53
CA PHE A 122 -3.84 16.23 4.57
C PHE A 122 -3.58 16.79 5.95
N SER A 123 -2.35 17.24 6.24
CA SER A 123 -2.01 17.91 7.49
C SER A 123 -2.74 19.26 7.66
N LEU A 124 -3.16 19.90 6.57
CA LEU A 124 -3.99 21.10 6.61
C LEU A 124 -5.45 20.81 6.99
N ILE A 125 -5.90 19.55 6.86
CA ILE A 125 -7.30 19.15 7.04
C ILE A 125 -7.51 18.51 8.40
N ALA A 126 -6.58 17.69 8.87
CA ALA A 126 -6.75 16.90 10.09
C ALA A 126 -5.42 16.61 10.79
N GLY A 127 -5.46 16.56 12.13
CA GLY A 127 -4.33 16.08 12.93
C GLY A 127 -4.13 14.57 12.77
N ASP A 128 -2.89 14.12 12.86
CA ASP A 128 -2.46 12.73 12.58
C ASP A 128 -3.15 11.67 13.45
N GLU A 129 -3.53 11.99 14.68
CA GLU A 129 -4.16 11.06 15.62
C GLU A 129 -5.70 11.15 15.63
N SER A 130 -6.28 11.98 14.78
CA SER A 130 -7.72 12.05 14.61
C SER A 130 -8.24 10.88 13.73
N ILE A 131 -9.51 10.54 13.87
CA ILE A 131 -10.15 9.53 13.01
C ILE A 131 -9.98 9.90 11.53
N LEU A 132 -10.17 11.18 11.21
CA LEU A 132 -9.98 11.69 9.86
C LEU A 132 -8.51 11.58 9.43
N GLY A 133 -7.55 11.86 10.32
CA GLY A 133 -6.12 11.69 10.07
C GLY A 133 -5.76 10.24 9.72
N TYR A 134 -6.30 9.27 10.43
CA TYR A 134 -6.10 7.84 10.10
C TYR A 134 -6.67 7.47 8.72
N ILE A 135 -7.86 7.98 8.36
CA ILE A 135 -8.46 7.75 7.03
C ILE A 135 -7.59 8.38 5.93
N LEU A 136 -7.14 9.61 6.12
CA LEU A 136 -6.28 10.31 5.17
C LEU A 136 -4.92 9.61 5.02
N ARG A 137 -4.37 9.09 6.12
CA ARG A 137 -3.17 8.26 6.11
C ARG A 137 -3.38 6.98 5.29
N TYR A 138 -4.49 6.27 5.47
CA TYR A 138 -4.85 5.11 4.66
C TYR A 138 -4.88 5.45 3.17
N ILE A 139 -5.52 6.56 2.81
CA ILE A 139 -5.61 7.03 1.41
C ILE A 139 -4.23 7.37 0.86
N ARG A 140 -3.38 8.08 1.62
CA ARG A 140 -2.04 8.47 1.22
C ARG A 140 -1.16 7.26 0.88
N TYR A 141 -1.09 6.30 1.79
CA TYR A 141 -0.28 5.10 1.57
C TYR A 141 -0.87 4.18 0.50
N GLY A 142 -2.19 4.12 0.40
CA GLY A 142 -2.87 3.44 -0.70
C GLY A 142 -2.54 4.06 -2.06
N ALA A 143 -2.61 5.38 -2.18
CA ALA A 143 -2.24 6.10 -3.39
C ALA A 143 -0.76 5.91 -3.75
N THR A 144 0.14 5.90 -2.76
CA THR A 144 1.58 5.68 -2.97
C THR A 144 1.86 4.28 -3.52
N ALA A 145 1.28 3.24 -2.93
CA ALA A 145 1.41 1.86 -3.41
C ALA A 145 0.77 1.67 -4.79
N PHE A 146 -0.40 2.23 -4.99
CA PHE A 146 -1.10 2.22 -6.27
C PHE A 146 -0.29 2.91 -7.38
N TRP A 147 0.32 4.06 -7.07
CA TRP A 147 1.23 4.73 -8.00
C TRP A 147 2.39 3.83 -8.40
N GLY A 148 3.08 3.23 -7.43
CA GLY A 148 4.24 2.37 -7.70
C GLY A 148 3.91 1.18 -8.61
N LEU A 149 2.75 0.55 -8.41
CA LEU A 149 2.36 -0.67 -9.11
C LEU A 149 1.55 -0.45 -10.39
N PHE A 150 0.81 0.65 -10.51
CA PHE A 150 0.01 0.94 -11.69
C PHE A 150 0.34 2.29 -12.31
N GLY A 151 0.33 3.37 -11.54
CA GLY A 151 0.48 4.74 -12.05
C GLY A 151 1.79 4.95 -12.80
N ALA A 152 2.91 4.54 -12.19
CA ALA A 152 4.23 4.65 -12.82
C ALA A 152 4.37 3.76 -14.06
N PRO A 153 4.05 2.44 -14.04
CA PRO A 153 4.01 1.59 -15.25
C PRO A 153 3.15 2.16 -16.39
N TRP A 154 1.97 2.64 -16.07
CA TRP A 154 1.08 3.26 -17.05
C TRP A 154 1.70 4.51 -17.68
N LEU A 155 2.35 5.34 -16.86
CA LEU A 155 3.03 6.54 -17.34
C LEU A 155 4.27 6.20 -18.17
N PHE A 156 4.99 5.10 -17.84
CA PHE A 156 6.13 4.63 -18.66
C PHE A 156 5.70 4.32 -20.10
N LEU A 157 4.55 3.67 -20.27
CA LEU A 157 3.99 3.39 -21.60
C LEU A 157 3.62 4.68 -22.33
N LYS A 158 2.96 5.62 -21.65
CA LYS A 158 2.60 6.93 -22.24
C LYS A 158 3.79 7.77 -22.66
N LEU A 159 4.86 7.78 -21.85
CA LEU A 159 6.09 8.50 -22.15
C LEU A 159 7.02 7.74 -23.12
N ARG A 160 6.60 6.59 -23.64
CA ARG A 160 7.40 5.70 -24.49
C ARG A 160 8.73 5.28 -23.85
N LEU A 161 8.77 5.25 -22.53
CA LEU A 161 9.89 4.72 -21.75
C LEU A 161 9.86 3.19 -21.63
N ALA A 162 8.75 2.56 -22.00
CA ALA A 162 8.56 1.11 -22.07
C ALA A 162 7.63 0.76 -23.23
N ASN A 163 7.75 -0.48 -23.73
CA ASN A 163 6.87 -1.04 -24.73
C ASN A 163 5.89 -2.01 -24.06
N THR A 164 4.69 -2.15 -24.62
CA THR A 164 3.76 -3.19 -24.22
C THR A 164 4.34 -4.59 -24.48
N SER A 165 4.08 -5.51 -23.57
CA SER A 165 4.48 -6.91 -23.75
C SER A 165 3.51 -7.65 -24.66
#